data_4bfd155691bc82258ef744dcde2ea3c8
#
_entry.id   4bfd155691bc82258ef744dcde2ea3c8
#
_cell.length_a   1.000
_cell.length_b   1.000
_cell.length_c   1.000
_cell.angle_alpha   90.00
_cell.angle_beta   90.00
_cell.angle_gamma   90.00
#
_symmetry.space_group_name_H-M   'P 1'
#
loop_
_entity.id
_entity.type
_entity.pdbx_description
1 polymer ?
#
loop_
_entity_poly.entity_id
_entity_poly.type
_entity_poly.pdbx_seq_one_letter_code
_entity_poly.pdbx_strand_id
1 'polypeptide(L)'
;NLDRHIAQAEGRVILTTFASSTHRVAMILELAMKHGRKVGLLGRSMLNVIAKARELGYMRCPDDLFVPIKQIRDLPDRETLLLMTGSQGEPLAALSRISRGEHPQVQVKTSDTIIFSASPIPGNTISVVNTIDRLMMLGAKVIYGKGEGIHVSGHGSQEDQKLMLALTRPKFFVPVHGEHRMLVAHSKTGMSMGIPADNMLIIDNGDVVELTADSIRKGDPVKAGIELLDASRNGIVDARVLKERQQLAEDGVITLLAVISTDGVMAAPPRVNLRGVVTTADPRKLSLWAEREIGWVLENRWNQLCRNSGGKAPDVDWVGVQREVEVGLQRRLRRELQVEPLIICLVQPAPAGTPAYKGRADAEPDTRPAPRGRGGRDGGRDGGRGREDRAPRFERQADRAPVAAAATTTGAA
;
A
#
# COMPACT_ATOMS: atom_id res chain seq x y z
N ASN A 1 -33.72 -6.51 8.09
CA ASN A 1 -32.86 -5.80 9.05
C ASN A 1 -32.47 -4.41 8.56
N LEU A 2 -32.08 -4.24 7.26
CA LEU A 2 -31.73 -2.92 6.71
C LEU A 2 -32.89 -1.91 6.84
N ASP A 3 -34.12 -2.34 6.56
CA ASP A 3 -35.34 -1.56 6.74
C ASP A 3 -35.47 -1.01 8.18
N ARG A 4 -35.28 -1.88 9.18
CA ARG A 4 -35.34 -1.51 10.58
C ARG A 4 -34.30 -0.44 10.94
N HIS A 5 -33.05 -0.59 10.49
CA HIS A 5 -32.00 0.36 10.79
C HIS A 5 -32.25 1.73 10.14
N ILE A 6 -32.77 1.77 8.91
CA ILE A 6 -33.13 3.03 8.23
C ILE A 6 -34.31 3.71 8.92
N ALA A 7 -35.33 2.91 9.33
CA ALA A 7 -36.50 3.44 10.05
C ALA A 7 -36.15 4.05 11.41
N GLN A 8 -35.23 3.41 12.15
CA GLN A 8 -34.82 3.84 13.50
C GLN A 8 -33.79 4.96 13.52
N ALA A 9 -33.23 5.34 12.38
CA ALA A 9 -32.24 6.39 12.32
C ALA A 9 -32.88 7.78 12.48
N GLU A 10 -32.55 8.46 13.57
CA GLU A 10 -33.07 9.82 13.88
C GLU A 10 -32.39 10.90 13.03
N GLY A 11 -31.11 10.71 12.69
CA GLY A 11 -30.32 11.58 11.84
C GLY A 11 -30.20 11.09 10.41
N ARG A 12 -29.09 11.53 9.73
CA ARG A 12 -28.77 11.07 8.39
C ARG A 12 -28.39 9.60 8.42
N VAL A 13 -28.76 8.89 7.35
CA VAL A 13 -28.26 7.56 7.08
C VAL A 13 -27.12 7.67 6.06
N ILE A 14 -25.96 7.15 6.39
CA ILE A 14 -24.83 7.00 5.49
C ILE A 14 -24.65 5.51 5.21
N LEU A 15 -24.87 5.05 3.99
CA LEU A 15 -24.82 3.66 3.64
C LEU A 15 -23.73 3.40 2.62
N THR A 16 -22.86 2.44 2.94
CA THR A 16 -21.80 2.01 2.04
C THR A 16 -22.01 0.58 1.58
N THR A 17 -21.84 0.35 0.26
CA THR A 17 -21.94 -0.96 -0.38
C THR A 17 -21.12 -0.99 -1.66
N PHE A 18 -20.96 -2.17 -2.26
CA PHE A 18 -20.39 -2.30 -3.60
C PHE A 18 -21.34 -1.71 -4.64
N ALA A 19 -20.84 -0.88 -5.53
CA ALA A 19 -21.64 -0.31 -6.63
C ALA A 19 -22.18 -1.40 -7.57
N SER A 20 -21.43 -2.48 -7.77
CA SER A 20 -21.83 -3.64 -8.59
C SER A 20 -22.98 -4.45 -8.00
N SER A 21 -23.30 -4.29 -6.73
CA SER A 21 -24.43 -4.98 -6.09
C SER A 21 -25.77 -4.29 -6.41
N THR A 22 -26.15 -4.30 -7.67
CA THR A 22 -27.32 -3.56 -8.20
C THR A 22 -28.62 -3.89 -7.49
N HIS A 23 -28.88 -5.16 -7.15
CA HIS A 23 -30.05 -5.55 -6.34
C HIS A 23 -30.09 -4.89 -4.98
N ARG A 24 -28.95 -4.83 -4.29
CA ARG A 24 -28.88 -4.19 -2.98
C ARG A 24 -29.05 -2.67 -3.11
N VAL A 25 -28.45 -2.07 -4.12
CA VAL A 25 -28.65 -0.65 -4.41
C VAL A 25 -30.11 -0.36 -4.69
N ALA A 26 -30.79 -1.16 -5.52
CA ALA A 26 -32.24 -1.00 -5.79
C ALA A 26 -33.06 -1.10 -4.49
N MET A 27 -32.80 -2.11 -3.67
CA MET A 27 -33.46 -2.26 -2.36
C MET A 27 -33.23 -1.04 -1.45
N ILE A 28 -32.02 -0.48 -1.42
CA ILE A 28 -31.71 0.72 -0.64
C ILE A 28 -32.52 1.91 -1.14
N LEU A 29 -32.65 2.10 -2.45
CA LEU A 29 -33.44 3.18 -3.04
C LEU A 29 -34.94 3.02 -2.71
N GLU A 30 -35.47 1.80 -2.76
CA GLU A 30 -36.85 1.49 -2.36
C GLU A 30 -37.07 1.81 -0.87
N LEU A 31 -36.12 1.47 0.00
CA LEU A 31 -36.19 1.79 1.43
C LEU A 31 -36.07 3.30 1.68
N ALA A 32 -35.25 4.01 0.91
CA ALA A 32 -35.16 5.45 0.99
C ALA A 32 -36.51 6.11 0.67
N MET A 33 -37.15 5.67 -0.42
CA MET A 33 -38.51 6.14 -0.78
C MET A 33 -39.53 5.80 0.31
N LYS A 34 -39.53 4.56 0.82
CA LYS A 34 -40.44 4.11 1.87
C LYS A 34 -40.36 4.97 3.14
N HIS A 35 -39.15 5.42 3.49
CA HIS A 35 -38.91 6.22 4.69
C HIS A 35 -38.81 7.74 4.42
N GLY A 36 -39.21 8.21 3.23
CA GLY A 36 -39.22 9.63 2.88
C GLY A 36 -37.84 10.28 2.85
N ARG A 37 -36.79 9.49 2.57
CA ARG A 37 -35.41 9.99 2.52
C ARG A 37 -34.98 10.31 1.08
N LYS A 38 -34.44 11.49 0.86
CA LYS A 38 -33.77 11.89 -0.38
C LYS A 38 -32.37 11.30 -0.42
N VAL A 39 -31.88 10.95 -1.59
CA VAL A 39 -30.64 10.20 -1.75
C VAL A 39 -29.55 11.05 -2.38
N GLY A 40 -28.44 11.22 -1.66
CA GLY A 40 -27.20 11.75 -2.20
C GLY A 40 -26.22 10.63 -2.58
N LEU A 41 -25.71 10.69 -3.82
CA LEU A 41 -24.78 9.68 -4.32
C LEU A 41 -23.34 10.18 -4.26
N LEU A 42 -22.42 9.32 -3.76
CA LEU A 42 -21.00 9.60 -3.66
C LEU A 42 -20.16 8.44 -4.21
N GLY A 43 -19.16 8.78 -5.02
CA GLY A 43 -18.29 7.84 -5.71
C GLY A 43 -18.65 7.66 -7.18
N ARG A 44 -17.64 7.77 -8.06
CA ARG A 44 -17.83 7.68 -9.51
C ARG A 44 -18.49 6.38 -9.98
N SER A 45 -18.06 5.25 -9.44
CA SER A 45 -18.63 3.93 -9.78
C SER A 45 -20.09 3.83 -9.37
N MET A 46 -20.47 4.34 -8.19
CA MET A 46 -21.87 4.35 -7.74
C MET A 46 -22.75 5.18 -8.69
N LEU A 47 -22.32 6.37 -9.04
CA LEU A 47 -23.01 7.24 -9.99
C LEU A 47 -23.21 6.55 -11.35
N ASN A 48 -22.13 5.98 -11.90
CA ASN A 48 -22.17 5.34 -13.22
C ASN A 48 -23.08 4.11 -13.25
N VAL A 49 -22.97 3.25 -12.24
CA VAL A 49 -23.78 2.01 -12.17
C VAL A 49 -25.26 2.35 -12.04
N ILE A 50 -25.62 3.28 -11.15
CA ILE A 50 -27.02 3.68 -10.97
C ILE A 50 -27.58 4.32 -12.25
N ALA A 51 -26.82 5.23 -12.91
CA ALA A 51 -27.23 5.84 -14.14
C ALA A 51 -27.51 4.78 -15.23
N LYS A 52 -26.58 3.84 -15.42
CA LYS A 52 -26.75 2.75 -16.40
C LYS A 52 -27.87 1.79 -16.05
N ALA A 53 -28.02 1.42 -14.78
CA ALA A 53 -29.11 0.52 -14.35
C ALA A 53 -30.49 1.16 -14.52
N ARG A 54 -30.62 2.48 -14.35
CA ARG A 54 -31.84 3.24 -14.63
C ARG A 54 -32.13 3.34 -16.14
N GLU A 55 -31.12 3.66 -16.94
CA GLU A 55 -31.22 3.69 -18.39
C GLU A 55 -31.72 2.36 -18.98
N LEU A 56 -31.23 1.24 -18.41
CA LEU A 56 -31.61 -0.11 -18.82
C LEU A 56 -32.91 -0.63 -18.16
N GLY A 57 -33.56 0.16 -17.32
CA GLY A 57 -34.82 -0.19 -16.67
C GLY A 57 -34.71 -1.14 -15.47
N TYR A 58 -33.49 -1.47 -15.02
CA TYR A 58 -33.27 -2.33 -13.83
C TYR A 58 -33.53 -1.63 -12.49
N MET A 59 -33.48 -0.30 -12.45
CA MET A 59 -33.78 0.50 -11.27
C MET A 59 -34.87 1.51 -11.58
N ARG A 60 -36.04 1.30 -11.01
CA ARG A 60 -37.20 2.20 -11.18
C ARG A 60 -37.34 3.06 -9.93
N CYS A 61 -36.97 4.32 -10.04
CA CYS A 61 -37.14 5.31 -8.99
C CYS A 61 -37.35 6.70 -9.62
N PRO A 62 -38.11 7.58 -8.97
CA PRO A 62 -38.37 8.92 -9.46
C PRO A 62 -37.10 9.76 -9.46
N ASP A 63 -37.00 10.73 -10.37
CA ASP A 63 -35.81 11.58 -10.51
C ASP A 63 -35.59 12.46 -9.28
N ASP A 64 -36.67 12.92 -8.67
CA ASP A 64 -36.64 13.75 -7.47
C ASP A 64 -36.18 13.03 -6.20
N LEU A 65 -35.98 11.71 -6.27
CA LEU A 65 -35.35 10.94 -5.20
C LEU A 65 -33.89 11.38 -4.99
N PHE A 66 -33.21 11.73 -6.08
CA PHE A 66 -31.78 12.10 -6.03
C PHE A 66 -31.57 13.59 -5.87
N VAL A 67 -30.73 13.96 -4.89
CA VAL A 67 -30.37 15.35 -4.62
C VAL A 67 -28.85 15.51 -4.74
N PRO A 68 -28.38 16.55 -5.46
CA PRO A 68 -26.96 16.83 -5.54
C PRO A 68 -26.33 17.00 -4.15
N ILE A 69 -25.12 16.48 -3.94
CA ILE A 69 -24.46 16.51 -2.63
C ILE A 69 -24.33 17.93 -2.06
N LYS A 70 -24.16 18.94 -2.92
CA LYS A 70 -24.10 20.34 -2.48
C LYS A 70 -25.39 20.82 -1.80
N GLN A 71 -26.53 20.31 -2.25
CA GLN A 71 -27.86 20.70 -1.76
C GLN A 71 -28.34 19.76 -0.64
N ILE A 72 -27.81 18.56 -0.52
CA ILE A 72 -28.27 17.56 0.44
C ILE A 72 -28.03 18.00 1.89
N ARG A 73 -27.05 18.86 2.12
CA ARG A 73 -26.77 19.43 3.46
C ARG A 73 -27.85 20.41 3.93
N ASP A 74 -28.64 20.92 3.01
CA ASP A 74 -29.70 21.88 3.29
C ASP A 74 -31.03 21.17 3.64
N LEU A 75 -31.09 19.85 3.49
CA LEU A 75 -32.23 19.02 3.86
C LEU A 75 -32.17 18.65 5.35
N PRO A 76 -33.35 18.38 5.99
CA PRO A 76 -33.38 17.82 7.31
C PRO A 76 -32.60 16.50 7.38
N ASP A 77 -31.85 16.29 8.46
CA ASP A 77 -31.02 15.09 8.63
C ASP A 77 -31.85 13.80 8.52
N ARG A 78 -33.06 13.79 9.09
CA ARG A 78 -33.97 12.65 9.03
C ARG A 78 -34.44 12.29 7.62
N GLU A 79 -34.44 13.25 6.70
CA GLU A 79 -34.85 13.06 5.31
C GLU A 79 -33.67 12.75 4.39
N THR A 80 -32.47 12.55 4.94
CA THR A 80 -31.24 12.41 4.18
C THR A 80 -30.71 10.98 4.24
N LEU A 81 -30.40 10.39 3.06
CA LEU A 81 -29.62 9.17 2.91
C LEU A 81 -28.45 9.43 1.95
N LEU A 82 -27.23 9.17 2.42
CA LEU A 82 -26.02 9.21 1.58
C LEU A 82 -25.63 7.78 1.19
N LEU A 83 -25.68 7.47 -0.09
CA LEU A 83 -25.25 6.18 -0.63
C LEU A 83 -23.89 6.31 -1.29
N MET A 84 -22.92 5.51 -0.86
CA MET A 84 -21.55 5.67 -1.31
C MET A 84 -20.74 4.39 -1.41
N THR A 85 -19.60 4.50 -2.07
CA THR A 85 -18.54 3.48 -2.09
C THR A 85 -17.57 3.67 -0.92
N GLY A 86 -16.68 2.69 -0.68
CA GLY A 86 -15.67 2.73 0.39
C GLY A 86 -15.91 1.71 1.48
N SER A 87 -16.73 0.69 1.20
CA SER A 87 -17.01 -0.41 2.12
C SER A 87 -15.80 -1.29 2.41
N GLN A 88 -14.72 -1.16 1.64
CA GLN A 88 -13.47 -1.93 1.79
C GLN A 88 -12.32 -1.12 2.41
N GLY A 89 -12.58 0.10 2.85
CA GLY A 89 -11.57 0.94 3.50
C GLY A 89 -10.49 1.49 2.55
N GLU A 90 -10.74 1.48 1.23
CA GLU A 90 -9.79 2.01 0.24
C GLU A 90 -9.48 3.48 0.53
N PRO A 91 -8.21 3.89 0.54
CA PRO A 91 -7.80 5.22 1.01
C PRO A 91 -8.46 6.39 0.27
N LEU A 92 -8.70 6.24 -1.04
CA LEU A 92 -9.29 7.28 -1.89
C LEU A 92 -10.82 7.22 -1.99
N ALA A 93 -11.46 6.20 -1.41
CA ALA A 93 -12.92 6.07 -1.42
C ALA A 93 -13.61 7.14 -0.57
N ALA A 94 -14.85 7.45 -0.92
CA ALA A 94 -15.60 8.52 -0.28
C ALA A 94 -15.69 8.37 1.25
N LEU A 95 -16.07 7.18 1.74
CA LEU A 95 -16.22 6.94 3.18
C LEU A 95 -14.90 7.04 3.95
N SER A 96 -13.81 6.52 3.40
CA SER A 96 -12.48 6.61 4.02
C SER A 96 -12.00 8.05 4.14
N ARG A 97 -12.26 8.89 3.12
CA ARG A 97 -11.98 10.33 3.18
C ARG A 97 -12.86 11.04 4.20
N ILE A 98 -14.14 10.69 4.28
CA ILE A 98 -15.08 11.23 5.27
C ILE A 98 -14.60 10.87 6.68
N SER A 99 -14.18 9.64 6.94
CA SER A 99 -13.69 9.21 8.26
C SER A 99 -12.43 9.94 8.72
N ARG A 100 -11.65 10.51 7.80
CA ARG A 100 -10.46 11.31 8.09
C ARG A 100 -10.72 12.82 8.09
N GLY A 101 -11.98 13.24 7.84
CA GLY A 101 -12.31 14.67 7.70
C GLY A 101 -11.81 15.33 6.41
N GLU A 102 -11.35 14.54 5.43
CA GLU A 102 -10.74 15.01 4.17
C GLU A 102 -11.75 15.18 3.03
N HIS A 103 -13.02 14.88 3.26
CA HIS A 103 -14.03 15.01 2.19
C HIS A 103 -14.56 16.45 2.12
N PRO A 104 -14.52 17.09 0.93
CA PRO A 104 -14.80 18.53 0.84
C PRO A 104 -16.26 18.93 1.06
N GLN A 105 -17.20 17.98 0.96
CA GLN A 105 -18.63 18.27 0.99
C GLN A 105 -19.40 17.57 2.11
N VAL A 106 -18.85 16.54 2.74
CA VAL A 106 -19.52 15.73 3.76
C VAL A 106 -18.61 15.58 4.96
N GLN A 107 -19.12 15.95 6.12
CA GLN A 107 -18.51 15.72 7.44
C GLN A 107 -19.45 14.84 8.26
N VAL A 108 -18.88 14.01 9.14
CA VAL A 108 -19.63 13.15 10.06
C VAL A 108 -20.28 14.02 11.13
N LYS A 109 -21.53 13.71 11.44
CA LYS A 109 -22.27 14.27 12.59
C LYS A 109 -22.48 13.19 13.64
N THR A 110 -22.59 13.55 14.89
CA THR A 110 -22.87 12.62 15.99
C THR A 110 -24.24 11.96 15.89
N SER A 111 -25.18 12.58 15.16
CA SER A 111 -26.52 12.04 14.85
C SER A 111 -26.51 11.05 13.68
N ASP A 112 -25.39 10.87 12.97
CA ASP A 112 -25.34 10.00 11.79
C ASP A 112 -25.45 8.52 12.18
N THR A 113 -26.22 7.77 11.39
CA THR A 113 -26.22 6.30 11.39
C THR A 113 -25.50 5.82 10.14
N ILE A 114 -24.34 5.16 10.32
CA ILE A 114 -23.49 4.69 9.24
C ILE A 114 -23.63 3.18 9.13
N ILE A 115 -24.01 2.68 7.96
CA ILE A 115 -24.29 1.25 7.71
C ILE A 115 -23.30 0.70 6.71
N PHE A 116 -22.51 -0.30 7.12
CA PHE A 116 -21.60 -1.06 6.25
C PHE A 116 -22.33 -2.27 5.68
N SER A 117 -23.01 -2.13 4.54
CA SER A 117 -23.69 -3.22 3.86
C SER A 117 -22.75 -4.00 2.92
N ALA A 118 -21.61 -4.40 3.47
CA ALA A 118 -20.61 -5.24 2.83
C ALA A 118 -19.78 -5.96 3.90
N SER A 119 -19.23 -7.12 3.56
CA SER A 119 -18.19 -7.76 4.38
C SER A 119 -16.81 -7.42 3.84
N PRO A 120 -15.80 -7.24 4.71
CA PRO A 120 -14.42 -7.07 4.25
C PRO A 120 -13.97 -8.26 3.42
N ILE A 121 -13.37 -8.03 2.27
CA ILE A 121 -12.67 -9.06 1.52
C ILE A 121 -11.33 -9.37 2.21
N PRO A 122 -10.79 -10.60 2.04
CA PRO A 122 -9.48 -10.95 2.59
C PRO A 122 -8.43 -9.90 2.24
N GLY A 123 -7.65 -9.47 3.25
CA GLY A 123 -6.64 -8.41 3.12
C GLY A 123 -7.11 -7.00 3.46
N ASN A 124 -8.41 -6.69 3.40
CA ASN A 124 -8.94 -5.35 3.67
C ASN A 124 -9.46 -5.16 5.12
N THR A 125 -9.46 -6.21 5.93
CA THR A 125 -10.06 -6.19 7.27
C THR A 125 -9.51 -5.05 8.13
N ILE A 126 -8.21 -4.85 8.18
CA ILE A 126 -7.56 -3.79 8.97
C ILE A 126 -8.03 -2.40 8.50
N SER A 127 -8.05 -2.15 7.19
CA SER A 127 -8.47 -0.86 6.64
C SER A 127 -9.95 -0.56 6.93
N VAL A 128 -10.81 -1.58 6.87
CA VAL A 128 -12.24 -1.46 7.20
C VAL A 128 -12.43 -1.19 8.68
N VAL A 129 -11.78 -1.96 9.57
CA VAL A 129 -11.86 -1.75 11.03
C VAL A 129 -11.38 -0.36 11.40
N ASN A 130 -10.22 0.07 10.91
CA ASN A 130 -9.71 1.41 11.15
C ASN A 130 -10.66 2.52 10.67
N THR A 131 -11.40 2.28 9.59
CA THR A 131 -12.41 3.23 9.11
C THR A 131 -13.61 3.28 10.04
N ILE A 132 -14.09 2.13 10.50
CA ILE A 132 -15.18 2.01 11.49
C ILE A 132 -14.81 2.72 12.78
N ASP A 133 -13.61 2.44 13.33
CA ASP A 133 -13.14 3.06 14.58
C ASP A 133 -13.10 4.59 14.49
N ARG A 134 -12.56 5.13 13.38
CA ARG A 134 -12.55 6.58 13.16
C ARG A 134 -13.96 7.18 13.13
N LEU A 135 -14.91 6.53 12.46
CA LEU A 135 -16.29 7.00 12.40
C LEU A 135 -16.96 6.96 13.76
N MET A 136 -16.71 5.92 14.57
CA MET A 136 -17.19 5.84 15.96
C MET A 136 -16.54 6.89 16.86
N MET A 137 -15.24 7.15 16.69
CA MET A 137 -14.53 8.23 17.41
C MET A 137 -15.10 9.62 17.08
N LEU A 138 -15.65 9.82 15.87
CA LEU A 138 -16.37 11.04 15.50
C LEU A 138 -17.80 11.11 16.07
N GLY A 139 -18.23 10.10 16.83
CA GLY A 139 -19.50 10.03 17.53
C GLY A 139 -20.66 9.44 16.71
N ALA A 140 -20.43 8.95 15.50
CA ALA A 140 -21.48 8.33 14.70
C ALA A 140 -21.87 6.94 15.23
N LYS A 141 -23.14 6.56 15.06
CA LYS A 141 -23.61 5.19 15.28
C LYS A 141 -23.23 4.35 14.07
N VAL A 142 -22.33 3.36 14.23
CA VAL A 142 -21.89 2.50 13.14
C VAL A 142 -22.50 1.12 13.28
N ILE A 143 -23.14 0.64 12.19
CA ILE A 143 -23.77 -0.68 12.07
C ILE A 143 -22.96 -1.49 11.07
N TYR A 144 -22.39 -2.61 11.51
CA TYR A 144 -21.52 -3.45 10.70
C TYR A 144 -21.50 -4.91 11.19
N GLY A 145 -21.01 -5.80 10.35
CA GLY A 145 -20.81 -7.21 10.70
C GLY A 145 -21.98 -8.12 10.34
N LYS A 146 -21.70 -9.43 10.36
CA LYS A 146 -22.66 -10.48 9.92
C LYS A 146 -23.89 -10.60 10.85
N GLY A 147 -23.71 -10.34 12.14
CA GLY A 147 -24.80 -10.45 13.14
C GLY A 147 -25.95 -9.47 12.91
N GLU A 148 -25.70 -8.33 12.26
CA GLU A 148 -26.72 -7.34 11.96
C GLU A 148 -27.64 -7.71 10.79
N GLY A 149 -27.28 -8.72 10.00
CA GLY A 149 -28.09 -9.19 8.86
C GLY A 149 -28.32 -8.12 7.77
N ILE A 150 -27.37 -7.20 7.63
CA ILE A 150 -27.39 -6.09 6.64
C ILE A 150 -26.63 -6.44 5.37
N HIS A 151 -25.96 -7.57 5.34
CA HIS A 151 -25.21 -8.09 4.20
C HIS A 151 -25.32 -9.60 4.13
N VAL A 152 -25.52 -10.11 2.91
CA VAL A 152 -25.46 -11.52 2.60
C VAL A 152 -24.30 -11.75 1.64
N SER A 153 -23.49 -12.78 1.90
CA SER A 153 -22.40 -13.18 1.01
C SER A 153 -22.94 -13.57 -0.36
N GLY A 154 -22.23 -13.18 -1.43
CA GLY A 154 -22.51 -13.68 -2.76
C GLY A 154 -21.95 -15.08 -3.00
N HIS A 155 -21.08 -15.59 -2.10
CA HIS A 155 -20.53 -16.93 -2.18
C HIS A 155 -21.46 -17.92 -1.51
N GLY A 156 -21.68 -19.08 -2.17
CA GLY A 156 -22.43 -20.18 -1.61
C GLY A 156 -21.75 -20.80 -0.39
N SER A 157 -22.57 -21.29 0.53
CA SER A 157 -22.11 -22.11 1.65
C SER A 157 -21.66 -23.49 1.17
N GLN A 158 -21.07 -24.29 2.05
CA GLN A 158 -20.72 -25.67 1.73
C GLN A 158 -21.93 -26.49 1.30
N GLU A 159 -23.11 -26.27 1.89
CA GLU A 159 -24.32 -26.98 1.52
C GLU A 159 -24.87 -26.54 0.15
N ASP A 160 -24.71 -25.24 -0.20
CA ASP A 160 -25.05 -24.77 -1.55
C ASP A 160 -24.13 -25.41 -2.61
N GLN A 161 -22.83 -25.54 -2.28
CA GLN A 161 -21.86 -26.23 -3.15
C GLN A 161 -22.20 -27.70 -3.33
N LYS A 162 -22.58 -28.42 -2.25
CA LYS A 162 -23.03 -29.80 -2.31
C LYS A 162 -24.31 -29.95 -3.16
N LEU A 163 -25.26 -29.04 -2.96
CA LEU A 163 -26.49 -29.04 -3.75
C LEU A 163 -26.19 -28.86 -5.25
N MET A 164 -25.30 -27.92 -5.60
CA MET A 164 -24.91 -27.72 -6.99
C MET A 164 -24.24 -28.96 -7.58
N LEU A 165 -23.33 -29.60 -6.85
CA LEU A 165 -22.66 -30.82 -7.28
C LEU A 165 -23.67 -31.98 -7.44
N ALA A 166 -24.66 -32.10 -6.53
CA ALA A 166 -25.72 -33.11 -6.63
C ALA A 166 -26.61 -32.90 -7.84
N LEU A 167 -26.93 -31.66 -8.19
CA LEU A 167 -27.77 -31.32 -9.34
C LEU A 167 -27.05 -31.51 -10.67
N THR A 168 -25.78 -31.12 -10.76
CA THR A 168 -24.98 -31.16 -11.99
C THR A 168 -24.33 -32.51 -12.25
N ARG A 169 -24.04 -33.28 -11.19
CA ARG A 169 -23.39 -34.62 -11.23
C ARG A 169 -22.16 -34.62 -12.16
N PRO A 170 -21.20 -33.73 -11.94
CA PRO A 170 -20.07 -33.60 -12.85
C PRO A 170 -19.18 -34.84 -12.81
N LYS A 171 -18.69 -35.28 -14.00
CA LYS A 171 -17.70 -36.36 -14.09
C LYS A 171 -16.35 -35.88 -13.59
N PHE A 172 -15.99 -34.63 -13.91
CA PHE A 172 -14.73 -33.98 -13.51
C PHE A 172 -15.01 -32.71 -12.75
N PHE A 173 -14.10 -32.35 -11.82
CA PHE A 173 -14.28 -31.21 -10.97
C PHE A 173 -12.97 -30.43 -10.79
N VAL A 174 -13.01 -29.12 -11.08
CA VAL A 174 -11.90 -28.18 -10.91
C VAL A 174 -12.37 -27.01 -10.07
N PRO A 175 -12.01 -26.92 -8.79
CA PRO A 175 -12.33 -25.78 -7.97
C PRO A 175 -11.52 -24.57 -8.41
N VAL A 176 -12.16 -23.41 -8.48
CA VAL A 176 -11.55 -22.14 -8.89
C VAL A 176 -11.95 -21.00 -7.95
N HIS A 177 -11.34 -19.84 -8.09
CA HIS A 177 -11.71 -18.63 -7.39
C HIS A 177 -11.52 -18.71 -5.87
N GLY A 178 -10.30 -18.96 -5.42
CA GLY A 178 -9.98 -19.00 -4.00
C GLY A 178 -8.47 -19.18 -3.76
N GLU A 179 -8.06 -18.99 -2.52
CA GLU A 179 -6.72 -19.37 -2.11
C GLU A 179 -6.56 -20.90 -2.13
N HIS A 180 -5.36 -21.43 -2.26
CA HIS A 180 -5.08 -22.86 -2.36
C HIS A 180 -5.80 -23.70 -1.27
N ARG A 181 -5.78 -23.23 -0.01
CA ARG A 181 -6.49 -23.89 1.11
C ARG A 181 -8.02 -24.00 0.88
N MET A 182 -8.60 -23.00 0.19
CA MET A 182 -10.05 -23.00 -0.16
C MET A 182 -10.33 -23.98 -1.27
N LEU A 183 -9.45 -24.06 -2.28
CA LEU A 183 -9.56 -25.03 -3.37
C LEU A 183 -9.47 -26.46 -2.84
N VAL A 184 -8.54 -26.72 -1.92
CA VAL A 184 -8.43 -28.02 -1.22
C VAL A 184 -9.70 -28.35 -0.43
N ALA A 185 -10.29 -27.38 0.29
CA ALA A 185 -11.53 -27.59 1.03
C ALA A 185 -12.70 -27.89 0.09
N HIS A 186 -12.79 -27.19 -1.04
CA HIS A 186 -13.83 -27.40 -2.05
C HIS A 186 -13.66 -28.76 -2.74
N SER A 187 -12.43 -29.20 -3.03
CA SER A 187 -12.17 -30.57 -3.52
C SER A 187 -12.63 -31.64 -2.54
N LYS A 188 -12.39 -31.46 -1.22
CA LYS A 188 -12.91 -32.38 -0.20
C LYS A 188 -14.44 -32.43 -0.19
N THR A 189 -15.10 -31.30 -0.42
CA THR A 189 -16.56 -31.26 -0.59
C THR A 189 -16.96 -32.08 -1.81
N GLY A 190 -16.27 -31.96 -2.94
CA GLY A 190 -16.48 -32.78 -4.14
C GLY A 190 -16.33 -34.28 -3.85
N MET A 191 -15.26 -34.69 -3.15
CA MET A 191 -15.07 -36.10 -2.73
C MET A 191 -16.23 -36.59 -1.86
N SER A 192 -16.71 -35.79 -0.92
CA SER A 192 -17.86 -36.15 -0.07
C SER A 192 -19.17 -36.34 -0.85
N MET A 193 -19.27 -35.78 -2.05
CA MET A 193 -20.38 -35.94 -2.99
C MET A 193 -20.16 -37.06 -4.00
N GLY A 194 -19.09 -37.87 -3.83
CA GLY A 194 -18.84 -39.07 -4.64
C GLY A 194 -18.00 -38.84 -5.89
N ILE A 195 -17.38 -37.66 -6.08
CA ILE A 195 -16.47 -37.44 -7.19
C ILE A 195 -15.11 -38.09 -6.85
N PRO A 196 -14.57 -38.99 -7.67
CA PRO A 196 -13.29 -39.63 -7.45
C PRO A 196 -12.13 -38.60 -7.42
N ALA A 197 -11.14 -38.86 -6.58
CA ALA A 197 -9.96 -37.97 -6.48
C ALA A 197 -9.25 -37.77 -7.84
N ASP A 198 -9.14 -38.84 -8.64
CA ASP A 198 -8.50 -38.80 -9.94
C ASP A 198 -9.27 -37.98 -10.98
N ASN A 199 -10.52 -37.68 -10.70
CA ASN A 199 -11.37 -36.83 -11.53
C ASN A 199 -11.38 -35.36 -11.08
N MET A 200 -10.44 -34.98 -10.20
CA MET A 200 -10.33 -33.62 -9.69
C MET A 200 -8.93 -33.07 -9.89
N LEU A 201 -8.83 -31.78 -10.25
CA LEU A 201 -7.56 -31.06 -10.32
C LEU A 201 -7.63 -29.79 -9.47
N ILE A 202 -6.61 -29.60 -8.65
CA ILE A 202 -6.33 -28.30 -8.04
C ILE A 202 -5.24 -27.64 -8.88
N ILE A 203 -5.52 -26.46 -9.39
CA ILE A 203 -4.70 -25.73 -10.34
C ILE A 203 -4.34 -24.34 -9.82
N ASP A 204 -3.20 -23.85 -10.26
CA ASP A 204 -2.75 -22.48 -10.07
C ASP A 204 -2.88 -21.66 -11.36
N ASN A 205 -2.71 -20.35 -11.25
CA ASN A 205 -2.72 -19.46 -12.41
C ASN A 205 -1.61 -19.87 -13.39
N GLY A 206 -1.98 -20.11 -14.65
CA GLY A 206 -1.06 -20.57 -15.70
C GLY A 206 -1.09 -22.07 -15.95
N ASP A 207 -1.64 -22.86 -15.01
CA ASP A 207 -1.87 -24.28 -15.27
C ASP A 207 -2.92 -24.45 -16.39
N VAL A 208 -2.63 -25.29 -17.34
CA VAL A 208 -3.55 -25.68 -18.42
C VAL A 208 -4.27 -26.96 -18.02
N VAL A 209 -5.57 -26.97 -18.18
CA VAL A 209 -6.39 -28.18 -17.98
C VAL A 209 -6.79 -28.74 -19.33
N GLU A 210 -6.37 -29.96 -19.61
CA GLU A 210 -6.81 -30.74 -20.77
C GLU A 210 -7.95 -31.66 -20.36
N LEU A 211 -9.12 -31.44 -20.97
CA LEU A 211 -10.34 -32.17 -20.68
C LEU A 211 -10.85 -32.91 -21.92
N THR A 212 -11.09 -34.19 -21.77
CA THR A 212 -11.78 -35.02 -22.76
C THR A 212 -13.04 -35.61 -22.16
N ALA A 213 -13.81 -36.41 -22.95
CA ALA A 213 -14.96 -37.11 -22.40
C ALA A 213 -14.59 -38.08 -21.26
N ASP A 214 -13.36 -38.59 -21.25
CA ASP A 214 -12.93 -39.67 -20.37
C ASP A 214 -11.79 -39.35 -19.42
N SER A 215 -11.13 -38.23 -19.61
CA SER A 215 -9.95 -37.87 -18.81
C SER A 215 -9.85 -36.38 -18.52
N ILE A 216 -9.23 -36.06 -17.40
CA ILE A 216 -8.82 -34.72 -17.00
C ILE A 216 -7.35 -34.78 -16.61
N ARG A 217 -6.53 -33.86 -17.13
CA ARG A 217 -5.09 -33.78 -16.79
C ARG A 217 -4.57 -32.37 -16.88
N LYS A 218 -3.43 -32.13 -16.24
CA LYS A 218 -2.66 -30.90 -16.47
C LYS A 218 -1.88 -31.03 -17.77
N GLY A 219 -1.99 -30.02 -18.64
CA GLY A 219 -1.17 -29.82 -19.81
C GLY A 219 0.06 -28.94 -19.51
N ASP A 220 0.77 -28.55 -20.59
CA ASP A 220 1.92 -27.66 -20.47
C ASP A 220 1.48 -26.26 -19.98
N PRO A 221 2.09 -25.74 -18.92
CA PRO A 221 1.66 -24.47 -18.34
C PRO A 221 1.95 -23.29 -19.29
N VAL A 222 1.11 -22.27 -19.24
CA VAL A 222 1.34 -20.99 -19.90
C VAL A 222 1.93 -19.98 -18.95
N LYS A 223 2.69 -19.01 -19.47
CA LYS A 223 3.20 -17.91 -18.64
C LYS A 223 2.04 -17.15 -18.02
N ALA A 224 1.98 -17.16 -16.70
CA ALA A 224 1.05 -16.37 -15.91
C ALA A 224 1.79 -15.68 -14.77
N GLY A 225 1.22 -14.62 -14.25
CA GLY A 225 1.81 -13.88 -13.13
C GLY A 225 1.16 -12.51 -12.96
N ILE A 226 1.64 -11.77 -11.98
CA ILE A 226 1.21 -10.40 -11.75
C ILE A 226 2.16 -9.48 -12.49
N GLU A 227 1.65 -8.68 -13.42
CA GLU A 227 2.35 -7.55 -14.01
C GLU A 227 1.85 -6.26 -13.37
N LEU A 228 2.78 -5.48 -12.82
CA LEU A 228 2.47 -4.22 -12.19
C LEU A 228 2.63 -3.09 -13.20
N LEU A 229 1.57 -2.31 -13.37
CA LEU A 229 1.56 -1.16 -14.26
C LEU A 229 1.65 0.14 -13.46
N ASP A 230 2.50 1.06 -13.93
CA ASP A 230 2.48 2.43 -13.44
C ASP A 230 1.29 3.17 -14.10
N ALA A 231 0.25 3.45 -13.31
CA ALA A 231 -0.98 4.08 -13.80
C ALA A 231 -0.76 5.46 -14.43
N SER A 232 0.32 6.16 -14.08
CA SER A 232 0.64 7.50 -14.58
C SER A 232 1.38 7.47 -15.93
N ARG A 233 2.04 6.34 -16.25
CA ARG A 233 2.95 6.24 -17.40
C ARG A 233 2.65 5.07 -18.34
N ASN A 234 1.64 4.26 -18.05
CA ASN A 234 1.27 3.05 -18.79
C ASN A 234 2.47 2.10 -19.06
N GLY A 235 3.44 2.09 -18.15
CA GLY A 235 4.64 1.26 -18.24
C GLY A 235 4.59 0.09 -17.27
N ILE A 236 5.13 -1.06 -17.68
CA ILE A 236 5.34 -2.21 -16.79
C ILE A 236 6.43 -1.84 -15.78
N VAL A 237 6.16 -2.04 -14.51
CA VAL A 237 7.12 -1.83 -13.42
C VAL A 237 7.81 -3.16 -13.14
N ASP A 238 9.10 -3.26 -13.41
CA ASP A 238 9.85 -4.47 -13.14
C ASP A 238 10.12 -4.67 -11.61
N ALA A 239 10.52 -5.90 -11.27
CA ALA A 239 10.77 -6.27 -9.87
C ALA A 239 11.91 -5.44 -9.22
N ARG A 240 12.87 -4.98 -10.02
CA ARG A 240 13.99 -4.15 -9.55
C ARG A 240 13.49 -2.78 -9.08
N VAL A 241 12.67 -2.12 -9.90
CA VAL A 241 12.09 -0.81 -9.55
C VAL A 241 11.23 -0.89 -8.30
N LEU A 242 10.48 -1.99 -8.13
CA LEU A 242 9.67 -2.21 -6.92
C LEU A 242 10.55 -2.37 -5.69
N LYS A 243 11.60 -3.18 -5.80
CA LYS A 243 12.56 -3.40 -4.71
C LYS A 243 13.26 -2.08 -4.31
N GLU A 244 13.70 -1.30 -5.29
CA GLU A 244 14.31 0.01 -5.04
C GLU A 244 13.34 0.98 -4.37
N ARG A 245 12.07 1.04 -4.83
CA ARG A 245 11.03 1.86 -4.19
C ARG A 245 10.73 1.43 -2.76
N GLN A 246 10.68 0.14 -2.50
CA GLN A 246 10.48 -0.40 -1.15
C GLN A 246 11.66 -0.04 -0.25
N GLN A 247 12.88 -0.25 -0.72
CA GLN A 247 14.12 0.09 0.01
C GLN A 247 14.20 1.59 0.32
N LEU A 248 13.85 2.45 -0.65
CA LEU A 248 13.76 3.90 -0.44
C LEU A 248 12.72 4.29 0.62
N ALA A 249 11.58 3.59 0.67
CA ALA A 249 10.50 3.86 1.62
C ALA A 249 10.84 3.39 3.03
N GLU A 250 11.55 2.28 3.19
CA GLU A 250 11.89 1.66 4.47
C GLU A 250 13.15 2.25 5.08
N ASP A 251 14.24 2.32 4.31
CA ASP A 251 15.57 2.64 4.82
C ASP A 251 16.19 3.92 4.22
N GLY A 252 15.56 4.52 3.21
CA GLY A 252 16.04 5.76 2.58
C GLY A 252 17.18 5.55 1.59
N VAL A 253 17.94 6.65 1.32
CA VAL A 253 19.03 6.65 0.33
C VAL A 253 20.29 7.30 0.91
N ILE A 254 21.44 6.72 0.57
CA ILE A 254 22.77 7.27 0.80
C ILE A 254 23.41 7.57 -0.54
N THR A 255 23.77 8.82 -0.79
CA THR A 255 24.58 9.21 -1.95
C THR A 255 26.02 9.44 -1.51
N LEU A 256 26.95 8.75 -2.17
CA LEU A 256 28.39 8.84 -1.96
C LEU A 256 29.04 9.43 -3.20
N LEU A 257 29.80 10.53 -3.04
CA LEU A 257 30.64 11.09 -4.09
C LEU A 257 32.10 10.88 -3.73
N ALA A 258 32.86 10.19 -4.59
CA ALA A 258 34.28 9.97 -4.47
C ALA A 258 35.03 10.58 -5.66
N VAL A 259 36.19 11.17 -5.42
CA VAL A 259 37.13 11.67 -6.46
C VAL A 259 38.35 10.77 -6.44
N ILE A 260 38.55 10.01 -7.52
CA ILE A 260 39.61 8.99 -7.63
C ILE A 260 40.43 9.27 -8.90
N SER A 261 41.75 9.31 -8.75
CA SER A 261 42.62 9.48 -9.91
C SER A 261 42.78 8.19 -10.72
N THR A 262 43.17 8.30 -11.98
CA THR A 262 43.36 7.14 -12.89
C THR A 262 44.52 6.25 -12.47
N ASP A 263 45.37 6.67 -11.55
CA ASP A 263 46.44 5.88 -10.91
C ASP A 263 46.02 5.23 -9.57
N GLY A 264 44.72 5.25 -9.26
CA GLY A 264 44.18 4.53 -8.10
C GLY A 264 44.34 5.26 -6.77
N VAL A 265 44.36 6.57 -6.80
CA VAL A 265 44.52 7.39 -5.60
C VAL A 265 43.24 8.18 -5.33
N MET A 266 42.78 8.18 -4.09
CA MET A 266 41.71 9.06 -3.65
C MET A 266 42.20 10.50 -3.57
N ALA A 267 41.62 11.39 -4.36
CA ALA A 267 42.08 12.78 -4.51
C ALA A 267 41.40 13.78 -3.55
N ALA A 268 40.25 13.39 -2.99
CA ALA A 268 39.51 14.23 -2.03
C ALA A 268 38.73 13.35 -1.05
N PRO A 269 38.36 13.87 0.16
CA PRO A 269 37.53 13.12 1.08
C PRO A 269 36.17 12.85 0.45
N PRO A 270 35.62 11.62 0.59
CA PRO A 270 34.34 11.33 0.04
C PRO A 270 33.24 12.12 0.73
N ARG A 271 32.28 12.57 -0.06
CA ARG A 271 31.08 13.26 0.47
C ARG A 271 29.90 12.29 0.56
N VAL A 272 29.33 12.18 1.75
CA VAL A 272 28.18 11.33 2.03
C VAL A 272 26.98 12.21 2.33
N ASN A 273 25.87 11.96 1.66
CA ASN A 273 24.59 12.61 1.89
C ASN A 273 23.50 11.56 2.16
N LEU A 274 22.66 11.82 3.16
CA LEU A 274 21.60 10.90 3.60
C LEU A 274 20.24 11.55 3.40
N ARG A 275 19.28 10.76 2.93
CA ARG A 275 17.87 11.16 2.84
C ARG A 275 16.99 10.01 3.29
N GLY A 276 16.15 10.27 4.30
CA GLY A 276 15.21 9.26 4.82
C GLY A 276 15.86 8.13 5.61
N VAL A 277 17.17 8.17 5.86
CA VAL A 277 17.89 7.14 6.62
C VAL A 277 17.75 7.45 8.11
N VAL A 278 17.14 6.52 8.86
CA VAL A 278 17.08 6.61 10.32
C VAL A 278 18.34 5.99 10.90
N THR A 279 19.23 6.82 11.42
CA THR A 279 20.49 6.35 12.01
C THR A 279 20.84 7.15 13.24
N THR A 280 21.38 6.45 14.26
CA THR A 280 22.00 7.06 15.44
C THR A 280 23.50 7.34 15.18
N ALA A 281 24.05 6.91 14.05
CA ALA A 281 25.44 7.13 13.71
C ALA A 281 25.67 8.58 13.34
N ASP A 282 26.77 9.16 13.86
CA ASP A 282 27.27 10.47 13.45
C ASP A 282 27.56 10.44 11.93
N PRO A 283 27.10 11.43 11.14
CA PRO A 283 27.46 11.56 9.72
C PRO A 283 28.98 11.46 9.45
N ARG A 284 29.81 11.86 10.41
CA ARG A 284 31.29 11.73 10.34
C ARG A 284 31.71 10.24 10.30
N LYS A 285 31.07 9.35 11.06
CA LYS A 285 31.36 7.90 11.03
C LYS A 285 31.04 7.29 9.67
N LEU A 286 29.95 7.72 9.05
CA LEU A 286 29.59 7.24 7.71
C LEU A 286 30.60 7.67 6.65
N SER A 287 31.09 8.91 6.73
CA SER A 287 32.19 9.39 5.85
C SER A 287 33.46 8.56 6.04
N LEU A 288 33.84 8.26 7.30
CA LEU A 288 35.01 7.43 7.60
C LEU A 288 34.82 5.97 7.10
N TRP A 289 33.62 5.43 7.17
CA TRP A 289 33.35 4.10 6.62
C TRP A 289 33.47 4.11 5.11
N ALA A 290 32.93 5.13 4.44
CA ALA A 290 33.07 5.29 3.00
C ALA A 290 34.56 5.42 2.58
N GLU A 291 35.35 6.22 3.29
CA GLU A 291 36.81 6.36 3.07
C GLU A 291 37.53 5.01 3.15
N ARG A 292 37.22 4.21 4.17
CA ARG A 292 37.81 2.87 4.37
C ARG A 292 37.41 1.88 3.28
N GLU A 293 36.12 1.88 2.88
CA GLU A 293 35.68 0.99 1.82
C GLU A 293 36.28 1.36 0.46
N ILE A 294 36.38 2.67 0.15
CA ILE A 294 37.08 3.14 -1.06
C ILE A 294 38.56 2.74 -1.00
N GLY A 295 39.25 3.02 0.13
CA GLY A 295 40.64 2.63 0.31
C GLY A 295 40.85 1.14 0.10
N TRP A 296 40.01 0.31 0.71
CA TRP A 296 40.07 -1.15 0.53
C TRP A 296 39.88 -1.59 -0.93
N VAL A 297 38.95 -0.98 -1.66
CA VAL A 297 38.75 -1.27 -3.10
C VAL A 297 39.98 -0.88 -3.92
N LEU A 298 40.56 0.29 -3.67
CA LEU A 298 41.77 0.76 -4.37
C LEU A 298 42.98 -0.12 -4.08
N GLU A 299 43.14 -0.59 -2.85
CA GLU A 299 44.26 -1.47 -2.47
C GLU A 299 44.12 -2.89 -2.97
N ASN A 300 42.91 -3.46 -2.94
CA ASN A 300 42.73 -4.90 -3.13
C ASN A 300 42.07 -5.27 -4.46
N ARG A 301 41.37 -4.35 -5.13
CA ARG A 301 40.62 -4.60 -6.36
C ARG A 301 41.08 -3.79 -7.56
N TRP A 302 41.89 -2.76 -7.37
CA TRP A 302 42.31 -1.82 -8.42
C TRP A 302 42.89 -2.52 -9.65
N ASN A 303 43.82 -3.47 -9.45
CA ASN A 303 44.45 -4.19 -10.54
C ASN A 303 43.46 -5.06 -11.37
N GLN A 304 42.34 -5.47 -10.76
CA GLN A 304 41.29 -6.23 -11.45
C GLN A 304 40.33 -5.31 -12.21
N LEU A 305 40.18 -4.06 -11.74
CA LEU A 305 39.31 -3.05 -12.30
C LEU A 305 39.99 -2.19 -13.38
N CYS A 306 41.30 -2.35 -13.54
CA CYS A 306 42.08 -1.68 -14.56
C CYS A 306 42.49 -2.63 -15.68
N ARG A 307 42.24 -2.24 -16.93
CA ARG A 307 42.78 -2.93 -18.11
C ARG A 307 44.10 -2.30 -18.51
N ASN A 308 45.15 -3.11 -18.63
CA ASN A 308 46.44 -2.65 -19.10
C ASN A 308 46.38 -2.18 -20.57
N SER A 309 46.60 -0.91 -20.79
CA SER A 309 46.48 -0.25 -22.12
C SER A 309 47.84 -0.05 -22.83
N GLY A 310 48.84 -0.93 -22.62
CA GLY A 310 50.07 -0.91 -23.37
C GLY A 310 50.79 0.44 -23.44
N GLY A 311 51.03 1.11 -22.31
CA GLY A 311 51.70 2.38 -22.19
C GLY A 311 50.83 3.66 -22.28
N LYS A 312 49.51 3.51 -22.44
CA LYS A 312 48.54 4.60 -22.27
C LYS A 312 47.97 4.61 -20.84
N ALA A 313 47.30 5.68 -20.46
CA ALA A 313 46.60 5.74 -19.19
C ALA A 313 45.68 4.49 -19.04
N PRO A 314 45.62 3.85 -17.84
CA PRO A 314 44.85 2.65 -17.63
C PRO A 314 43.37 2.91 -17.92
N ASP A 315 42.73 1.99 -18.63
CA ASP A 315 41.29 1.97 -18.84
C ASP A 315 40.64 1.39 -17.58
N VAL A 316 40.01 2.26 -16.78
CA VAL A 316 39.45 1.92 -15.48
C VAL A 316 37.97 1.59 -15.63
N ASP A 317 37.54 0.43 -15.13
CA ASP A 317 36.13 0.09 -14.97
C ASP A 317 35.50 0.86 -13.81
N TRP A 318 35.13 2.11 -14.06
CA TRP A 318 34.53 2.99 -13.04
C TRP A 318 33.20 2.45 -12.49
N VAL A 319 32.43 1.73 -13.31
CA VAL A 319 31.18 1.09 -12.88
C VAL A 319 31.48 -0.04 -11.91
N GLY A 320 32.53 -0.82 -12.18
CA GLY A 320 33.03 -1.84 -11.27
C GLY A 320 33.50 -1.25 -9.93
N VAL A 321 34.24 -0.14 -9.95
CA VAL A 321 34.66 0.58 -8.74
C VAL A 321 33.45 1.01 -7.92
N GLN A 322 32.48 1.66 -8.54
CA GLN A 322 31.24 2.09 -7.87
C GLN A 322 30.55 0.91 -7.19
N ARG A 323 30.36 -0.17 -7.91
CA ARG A 323 29.68 -1.38 -7.44
C ARG A 323 30.37 -2.04 -6.25
N GLU A 324 31.70 -2.17 -6.29
CA GLU A 324 32.47 -2.74 -5.18
C GLU A 324 32.34 -1.89 -3.91
N VAL A 325 32.42 -0.55 -4.04
CA VAL A 325 32.24 0.39 -2.92
C VAL A 325 30.82 0.32 -2.37
N GLU A 326 29.79 0.28 -3.22
CA GLU A 326 28.39 0.16 -2.81
C GLU A 326 28.15 -1.13 -2.00
N VAL A 327 28.64 -2.26 -2.51
CA VAL A 327 28.50 -3.57 -1.85
C VAL A 327 29.24 -3.60 -0.51
N GLY A 328 30.45 -3.06 -0.45
CA GLY A 328 31.24 -2.97 0.79
C GLY A 328 30.54 -2.14 1.85
N LEU A 329 30.10 -0.95 1.47
CA LEU A 329 29.42 -0.02 2.38
C LEU A 329 28.05 -0.57 2.83
N GLN A 330 27.28 -1.19 1.94
CA GLN A 330 26.00 -1.79 2.28
C GLN A 330 26.15 -2.94 3.29
N ARG A 331 27.16 -3.82 3.09
CA ARG A 331 27.49 -4.89 4.03
C ARG A 331 27.82 -4.35 5.42
N ARG A 332 28.54 -3.23 5.48
CA ARG A 332 28.91 -2.57 6.72
C ARG A 332 27.73 -1.94 7.42
N LEU A 333 26.88 -1.20 6.70
CA LEU A 333 25.68 -0.56 7.24
C LEU A 333 24.72 -1.61 7.81
N ARG A 334 24.53 -2.73 7.11
CA ARG A 334 23.73 -3.84 7.59
C ARG A 334 24.25 -4.42 8.92
N ARG A 335 25.59 -4.59 9.03
CA ARG A 335 26.22 -5.13 10.24
C ARG A 335 26.19 -4.16 11.41
N GLU A 336 26.50 -2.89 11.19
CA GLU A 336 26.69 -1.90 12.25
C GLU A 336 25.38 -1.19 12.66
N LEU A 337 24.45 -0.99 11.73
CA LEU A 337 23.24 -0.19 11.95
C LEU A 337 21.94 -0.97 11.70
N GLN A 338 22.03 -2.19 11.15
CA GLN A 338 20.86 -3.02 10.78
C GLN A 338 19.89 -2.31 9.82
N VAL A 339 20.40 -1.46 8.94
CA VAL A 339 19.67 -0.75 7.87
C VAL A 339 20.23 -1.12 6.51
N GLU A 340 19.39 -1.10 5.50
CA GLU A 340 19.75 -1.43 4.12
C GLU A 340 19.34 -0.32 3.14
N PRO A 341 19.79 0.94 3.33
CA PRO A 341 19.42 2.04 2.45
C PRO A 341 19.92 1.79 1.03
N LEU A 342 19.23 2.39 0.05
CA LEU A 342 19.75 2.43 -1.31
C LEU A 342 21.04 3.24 -1.35
N ILE A 343 22.14 2.64 -1.82
CA ILE A 343 23.41 3.34 -1.95
C ILE A 343 23.63 3.72 -3.40
N ILE A 344 23.96 4.99 -3.66
CA ILE A 344 24.34 5.52 -4.96
C ILE A 344 25.75 6.04 -4.84
N CYS A 345 26.73 5.29 -5.38
CA CYS A 345 28.12 5.70 -5.42
C CYS A 345 28.42 6.39 -6.75
N LEU A 346 28.85 7.64 -6.70
CA LEU A 346 29.29 8.41 -7.85
C LEU A 346 30.80 8.60 -7.75
N VAL A 347 31.53 8.09 -8.75
CA VAL A 347 32.96 8.30 -8.84
C VAL A 347 33.25 9.32 -9.93
N GLN A 348 33.95 10.39 -9.55
CA GLN A 348 34.46 11.38 -10.46
C GLN A 348 35.95 11.09 -10.73
N PRO A 349 36.34 10.71 -11.97
CA PRO A 349 37.70 10.50 -12.34
C PRO A 349 38.53 11.79 -12.23
N ALA A 350 39.74 11.69 -11.70
CA ALA A 350 40.73 12.75 -11.70
C ALA A 350 41.96 12.33 -12.53
N PRO A 351 42.76 13.29 -13.11
CA PRO A 351 43.95 12.98 -13.88
C PRO A 351 45.00 12.23 -13.05
N ALA A 352 45.84 11.43 -13.74
CA ALA A 352 47.01 10.81 -13.13
C ALA A 352 47.91 11.88 -12.51
N GLY A 353 48.58 11.54 -11.41
CA GLY A 353 49.44 12.47 -10.67
C GLY A 353 48.67 13.49 -9.82
N THR A 354 47.35 13.40 -9.72
CA THR A 354 46.58 14.20 -8.75
C THR A 354 47.03 13.85 -7.32
N PRO A 355 47.36 14.86 -6.47
CA PRO A 355 47.83 14.59 -5.11
C PRO A 355 46.87 13.71 -4.32
N ALA A 356 47.41 12.73 -3.59
CA ALA A 356 46.64 11.86 -2.73
C ALA A 356 46.02 12.65 -1.57
N TYR A 357 44.76 12.38 -1.28
CA TYR A 357 44.11 12.82 -0.05
C TYR A 357 44.72 12.08 1.15
N LYS A 358 45.30 12.83 2.08
CA LYS A 358 46.00 12.30 3.27
C LYS A 358 45.05 11.97 4.42
N GLY A 359 43.89 11.43 4.20
CA GLY A 359 42.96 10.96 5.24
C GLY A 359 42.71 11.99 6.39
N ARG A 360 41.61 11.81 7.11
CA ARG A 360 41.27 12.64 8.29
C ARG A 360 42.00 12.26 9.58
N ALA A 361 42.93 11.30 9.55
CA ALA A 361 43.59 10.81 10.76
C ALA A 361 44.40 11.90 11.50
N ASP A 362 44.76 13.00 10.82
CA ASP A 362 45.57 14.10 11.38
C ASP A 362 44.79 15.44 11.46
N ALA A 363 43.51 15.47 11.22
CA ALA A 363 42.73 16.69 11.39
C ALA A 363 42.35 16.84 12.87
N GLU A 364 42.97 17.80 13.56
CA GLU A 364 42.48 18.27 14.85
C GLU A 364 40.97 18.61 14.77
N PRO A 365 40.19 18.37 15.84
CA PRO A 365 38.78 18.71 15.84
C PRO A 365 38.63 20.20 15.53
N ASP A 366 37.85 20.54 14.50
CA ASP A 366 37.54 21.91 14.10
C ASP A 366 36.87 22.65 15.27
N THR A 367 37.63 23.39 16.02
CA THR A 367 37.20 24.20 17.18
C THR A 367 36.56 25.54 16.77
N ARG A 368 36.22 25.73 15.50
CA ARG A 368 35.53 26.93 15.06
C ARG A 368 34.10 26.96 15.63
N PRO A 369 33.74 28.00 16.40
CA PRO A 369 32.38 28.17 16.87
C PRO A 369 31.45 28.38 15.67
N ALA A 370 30.27 27.75 15.73
CA ALA A 370 29.21 27.93 14.72
C ALA A 370 28.97 29.44 14.48
N PRO A 371 28.76 29.88 13.23
CA PRO A 371 28.49 31.27 12.93
C PRO A 371 27.28 31.77 13.73
N ARG A 372 27.49 32.75 14.59
CA ARG A 372 26.43 33.42 15.36
C ARG A 372 25.46 34.03 14.35
N GLY A 373 24.22 33.54 14.35
CA GLY A 373 23.14 34.16 13.64
C GLY A 373 22.99 35.63 14.06
N ARG A 374 22.92 36.53 13.09
CA ARG A 374 22.65 37.95 13.30
C ARG A 374 21.31 38.09 14.03
N GLY A 375 21.39 38.51 15.28
CA GLY A 375 20.23 38.82 16.08
C GLY A 375 19.52 40.07 15.55
N GLY A 376 18.27 39.91 15.23
CA GLY A 376 17.31 41.03 15.17
C GLY A 376 17.01 41.49 16.59
N ARG A 377 17.25 42.74 16.87
CA ARG A 377 16.74 43.43 18.06
C ARG A 377 15.23 43.60 17.91
N ASP A 378 14.47 43.17 18.91
CA ASP A 378 13.42 44.06 19.44
C ASP A 378 13.02 43.59 20.83
N GLY A 379 12.76 44.59 21.65
CA GLY A 379 12.63 44.51 23.07
C GLY A 379 11.23 44.24 23.57
N GLY A 380 11.11 44.01 24.85
CA GLY A 380 9.83 44.05 25.59
C GLY A 380 9.74 43.07 26.76
N ARG A 381 10.00 43.58 27.93
CA ARG A 381 9.63 43.19 29.30
C ARG A 381 8.47 42.23 29.46
N ASP A 382 8.55 41.27 30.34
CA ASP A 382 8.00 41.17 31.68
C ASP A 382 7.54 39.75 32.07
N GLY A 383 8.01 39.30 33.14
CA GLY A 383 7.40 38.70 34.32
C GLY A 383 6.61 37.36 34.22
N GLY A 384 7.07 36.32 34.91
CA GLY A 384 6.11 35.50 35.63
C GLY A 384 6.23 33.95 35.47
N ARG A 385 6.90 33.37 36.45
CA ARG A 385 6.58 32.09 37.15
C ARG A 385 6.21 30.83 36.34
N GLY A 386 7.06 29.90 36.54
CA GLY A 386 7.04 28.44 36.53
C GLY A 386 5.75 27.67 36.42
N ARG A 387 5.82 26.65 35.58
CA ARG A 387 5.15 25.36 35.81
C ARG A 387 5.92 24.29 35.04
N GLU A 388 6.41 23.32 35.80
CA GLU A 388 6.88 22.04 35.30
C GLU A 388 5.70 21.29 34.65
N ASP A 389 5.80 20.91 33.40
CA ASP A 389 4.95 19.91 32.77
C ASP A 389 5.78 18.73 32.33
N ARG A 390 5.60 17.62 33.04
CA ARG A 390 6.13 16.31 32.73
C ARG A 390 5.48 15.79 31.44
N ALA A 391 6.31 15.49 30.44
CA ALA A 391 5.90 14.71 29.27
C ALA A 391 5.64 13.23 29.64
N PRO A 392 4.61 12.59 29.09
CA PRO A 392 4.37 11.17 29.31
C PRO A 392 5.35 10.30 28.53
N ARG A 393 5.94 9.34 29.24
CA ARG A 393 6.72 8.24 28.66
C ARG A 393 5.78 7.30 27.90
N PHE A 394 5.98 7.17 26.60
CA PHE A 394 5.43 6.06 25.82
C PHE A 394 6.37 4.86 25.88
N GLU A 395 5.90 3.79 26.49
CA GLU A 395 6.51 2.47 26.39
C GLU A 395 6.39 1.94 24.96
N ARG A 396 7.52 1.47 24.44
CA ARG A 396 7.58 0.80 23.12
C ARG A 396 7.11 -0.63 23.28
N GLN A 397 5.96 -0.94 22.75
CA GLN A 397 5.60 -2.32 22.46
C GLN A 397 6.10 -2.64 21.04
N ALA A 398 7.04 -3.58 20.98
CA ALA A 398 7.56 -4.13 19.75
C ALA A 398 6.64 -5.27 19.30
N ASP A 399 5.87 -5.05 18.24
CA ASP A 399 5.32 -6.12 17.42
C ASP A 399 5.41 -5.70 15.95
N ARG A 400 6.43 -6.24 15.29
CA ARG A 400 6.63 -6.10 13.84
C ARG A 400 5.86 -7.21 13.15
N ALA A 401 4.70 -6.89 12.58
CA ALA A 401 4.11 -7.70 11.53
C ALA A 401 4.54 -7.13 10.15
N PRO A 402 4.85 -7.99 9.16
CA PRO A 402 5.26 -7.51 7.84
C PRO A 402 4.08 -6.85 7.12
N VAL A 403 4.32 -5.66 6.60
CA VAL A 403 3.38 -4.96 5.73
C VAL A 403 3.31 -5.73 4.41
N ALA A 404 2.25 -6.52 4.23
CA ALA A 404 1.95 -7.15 2.95
C ALA A 404 1.49 -6.06 1.96
N ALA A 405 2.18 -5.98 0.83
CA ALA A 405 1.79 -5.14 -0.28
C ALA A 405 0.38 -5.52 -0.76
N ALA A 406 -0.56 -4.58 -0.66
CA ALA A 406 -1.92 -4.76 -1.15
C ALA A 406 -1.90 -4.79 -2.69
N ALA A 407 -1.98 -5.99 -3.26
CA ALA A 407 -2.30 -6.16 -4.67
C ALA A 407 -3.82 -5.96 -4.84
N THR A 408 -4.22 -4.84 -5.41
CA THR A 408 -5.59 -4.60 -5.84
C THR A 408 -5.86 -5.41 -7.11
N THR A 409 -6.47 -6.58 -6.96
CA THR A 409 -7.05 -7.30 -8.10
C THR A 409 -8.40 -6.67 -8.44
N THR A 410 -8.43 -5.84 -9.45
CA THR A 410 -9.65 -5.53 -10.18
C THR A 410 -9.97 -6.71 -11.10
N GLY A 411 -10.79 -7.64 -10.62
CA GLY A 411 -11.41 -8.65 -11.44
C GLY A 411 -12.60 -8.03 -12.16
N ALA A 412 -12.51 -7.91 -13.48
CA ALA A 412 -13.65 -7.76 -14.36
C ALA A 412 -14.19 -9.17 -14.65
N ALA A 413 -15.41 -9.40 -14.30
CA ALA A 413 -16.47 -10.17 -14.96
C ALA A 413 -17.69 -10.23 -14.02
#